data_956399497ad0fbc721e8b9b1c3bf89cb
#
_entry.id   956399497ad0fbc721e8b9b1c3bf89cb
#
_cell.length_a   1.000
_cell.length_b   1.000
_cell.length_c   1.000
_cell.angle_alpha   90.00
_cell.angle_beta   90.00
_cell.angle_gamma   90.00
#
_symmetry.space_group_name_H-M   'P 1'
#
loop_
_entity.id
_entity.type
_entity.pdbx_description
1 polymer ?
#
loop_
_entity_poly.entity_id
_entity_poly.type
_entity_poly.pdbx_seq_one_letter_code
_entity_poly.pdbx_strand_id
1 'polypeptide(L)'
;MRIVVFSGTTEGRDFSRAAAALGIAVTVSVATDLGAEEQGQAPGITVHSGRLLPGAMAELLQGAALCVDATHPYAGEATKNIRAAANAAGVEYHRLLRAASTLPAGSVVLGSAAQAAQYLAATQGNVLLTTGAKELAAFAGLDAARLYPRVLPTVAGITACEGAGIPHRNIIAMQGPFTLELNLALMQQFHIRYLVTKDGGSAGGFAEKAQAAAQSGAALVVLRRPEECGETAEEILQRCRELL
;
A
#
# COMPACT_ATOMS: atom_id res chain seq x y z
N MET A 1 -2.93 -10.49 -28.02
CA MET A 1 -3.84 -10.26 -26.89
C MET A 1 -3.40 -9.02 -26.12
N ARG A 2 -4.34 -8.22 -25.53
CA ARG A 2 -4.06 -7.07 -24.68
C ARG A 2 -4.72 -7.26 -23.30
N ILE A 3 -4.01 -6.95 -22.23
CA ILE A 3 -4.55 -6.90 -20.87
C ILE A 3 -4.37 -5.51 -20.27
N VAL A 4 -5.21 -5.16 -19.28
CA VAL A 4 -5.08 -3.92 -18.51
C VAL A 4 -4.79 -4.27 -17.05
N VAL A 5 -3.73 -3.67 -16.50
CA VAL A 5 -3.30 -3.85 -15.11
C VAL A 5 -3.43 -2.53 -14.37
N PHE A 6 -4.33 -2.44 -13.42
CA PHE A 6 -4.36 -1.34 -12.46
C PHE A 6 -3.33 -1.62 -11.37
N SER A 7 -2.25 -0.84 -11.34
CA SER A 7 -1.04 -1.11 -10.57
C SER A 7 -0.76 -0.01 -9.53
N GLY A 8 0.45 0.06 -9.05
CA GLY A 8 0.94 0.92 -7.98
C GLY A 8 1.55 0.11 -6.84
N THR A 9 1.89 -1.15 -7.14
CA THR A 9 2.55 -2.08 -6.21
C THR A 9 3.69 -2.78 -6.93
N THR A 10 4.65 -3.28 -6.17
CA THR A 10 5.76 -4.10 -6.70
C THR A 10 5.22 -5.35 -7.41
N GLU A 11 4.23 -6.01 -6.81
CA GLU A 11 3.60 -7.21 -7.38
C GLU A 11 2.93 -6.92 -8.72
N GLY A 12 2.24 -5.77 -8.85
CA GLY A 12 1.63 -5.35 -10.11
C GLY A 12 2.67 -5.05 -11.19
N ARG A 13 3.78 -4.42 -10.82
CA ARG A 13 4.92 -4.18 -11.72
C ARG A 13 5.55 -5.49 -12.20
N ASP A 14 5.83 -6.41 -11.29
CA ASP A 14 6.48 -7.68 -11.60
C ASP A 14 5.56 -8.57 -12.45
N PHE A 15 4.27 -8.62 -12.14
CA PHE A 15 3.25 -9.28 -12.95
C PHE A 15 3.19 -8.69 -14.36
N SER A 16 3.16 -7.36 -14.50
CA SER A 16 3.10 -6.69 -15.80
C SER A 16 4.30 -7.05 -16.68
N ARG A 17 5.49 -7.12 -16.11
CA ARG A 17 6.72 -7.54 -16.81
C ARG A 17 6.68 -9.01 -17.22
N ALA A 18 6.21 -9.88 -16.32
CA ALA A 18 6.06 -11.30 -16.62
C ALA A 18 5.04 -11.54 -17.72
N ALA A 19 3.90 -10.84 -17.73
CA ALA A 19 2.91 -10.93 -18.79
C ALA A 19 3.45 -10.41 -20.14
N ALA A 20 4.18 -9.29 -20.13
CA ALA A 20 4.81 -8.76 -21.34
C ALA A 20 5.88 -9.71 -21.92
N ALA A 21 6.62 -10.42 -21.07
CA ALA A 21 7.59 -11.44 -21.50
C ALA A 21 6.94 -12.64 -22.19
N LEU A 22 5.64 -12.89 -21.98
CA LEU A 22 4.84 -13.87 -22.73
C LEU A 22 4.36 -13.35 -24.09
N GLY A 23 4.74 -12.14 -24.50
CA GLY A 23 4.29 -11.53 -25.76
C GLY A 23 2.92 -10.84 -25.67
N ILE A 24 2.41 -10.63 -24.46
CA ILE A 24 1.12 -9.96 -24.22
C ILE A 24 1.33 -8.45 -24.22
N ALA A 25 0.48 -7.70 -24.93
CA ALA A 25 0.45 -6.25 -24.81
C ALA A 25 -0.18 -5.84 -23.47
N VAL A 26 0.59 -5.19 -22.60
CA VAL A 26 0.17 -4.81 -21.27
C VAL A 26 -0.04 -3.29 -21.19
N THR A 27 -1.24 -2.87 -20.84
CA THR A 27 -1.53 -1.48 -20.49
C THR A 27 -1.57 -1.39 -18.95
N VAL A 28 -0.66 -0.61 -18.36
CA VAL A 28 -0.60 -0.40 -16.91
C VAL A 28 -1.19 0.97 -16.59
N SER A 29 -2.13 1.02 -15.66
CA SER A 29 -2.67 2.27 -15.12
C SER A 29 -2.21 2.46 -13.67
N VAL A 30 -1.61 3.60 -13.38
CA VAL A 30 -1.16 4.01 -12.04
C VAL A 30 -1.75 5.37 -11.67
N ALA A 31 -2.02 5.59 -10.39
CA ALA A 31 -2.75 6.77 -9.93
C ALA A 31 -1.89 8.04 -9.84
N THR A 32 -0.56 7.93 -9.91
CA THR A 32 0.38 9.03 -9.68
C THR A 32 1.60 8.94 -10.60
N ASP A 33 2.23 10.09 -10.85
CA ASP A 33 3.48 10.15 -11.63
C ASP A 33 4.61 9.36 -10.96
N LEU A 34 4.70 9.40 -9.63
CA LEU A 34 5.63 8.55 -8.87
C LEU A 34 5.39 7.06 -9.16
N GLY A 35 4.12 6.63 -9.20
CA GLY A 35 3.78 5.25 -9.57
C GLY A 35 4.20 4.90 -11.00
N ALA A 36 4.17 5.87 -11.93
CA ALA A 36 4.65 5.68 -13.29
C ALA A 36 6.19 5.58 -13.34
N GLU A 37 6.89 6.40 -12.58
CA GLU A 37 8.35 6.32 -12.43
C GLU A 37 8.77 4.95 -11.85
N GLU A 38 8.10 4.49 -10.79
CA GLU A 38 8.36 3.18 -10.17
C GLU A 38 8.02 2.01 -11.10
N GLN A 39 6.95 2.11 -11.91
CA GLN A 39 6.60 1.12 -12.93
C GLN A 39 7.71 1.01 -13.95
N GLY A 40 8.28 2.12 -14.36
CA GLY A 40 9.32 2.22 -15.38
C GLY A 40 8.82 1.84 -16.77
N GLN A 41 9.73 1.90 -17.73
CA GLN A 41 9.48 1.49 -19.10
C GLN A 41 9.97 0.06 -19.34
N ALA A 42 9.21 -0.70 -20.12
CA ALA A 42 9.63 -2.03 -20.57
C ALA A 42 8.95 -2.36 -21.92
N PRO A 43 9.58 -3.18 -22.78
CA PRO A 43 8.97 -3.61 -24.03
C PRO A 43 7.61 -4.30 -23.78
N GLY A 44 6.62 -3.99 -24.61
CA GLY A 44 5.27 -4.56 -24.50
C GLY A 44 4.40 -3.94 -23.40
N ILE A 45 4.90 -2.95 -22.67
CA ILE A 45 4.16 -2.25 -21.61
C ILE A 45 3.93 -0.79 -22.00
N THR A 46 2.66 -0.36 -21.92
CA THR A 46 2.26 1.05 -22.04
C THR A 46 1.76 1.51 -20.67
N VAL A 47 2.30 2.63 -20.16
CA VAL A 47 1.95 3.16 -18.82
C VAL A 47 1.07 4.41 -18.97
N HIS A 48 -0.06 4.41 -18.27
CA HIS A 48 -0.94 5.55 -18.07
C HIS A 48 -0.80 6.06 -16.64
N SER A 49 -0.42 7.32 -16.47
CA SER A 49 -0.35 8.02 -15.18
C SER A 49 -1.59 8.86 -14.95
N GLY A 50 -2.01 8.92 -13.71
CA GLY A 50 -3.12 9.74 -13.25
C GLY A 50 -4.33 8.94 -12.77
N ARG A 51 -5.06 9.55 -11.83
CA ARG A 51 -6.26 8.92 -11.27
C ARG A 51 -7.39 8.94 -12.29
N LEU A 52 -7.89 7.77 -12.64
CA LEU A 52 -9.04 7.61 -13.54
C LEU A 52 -10.36 7.57 -12.74
N LEU A 53 -11.40 8.19 -13.30
CA LEU A 53 -12.78 8.00 -12.88
C LEU A 53 -13.33 6.67 -13.42
N PRO A 54 -14.40 6.09 -12.82
CA PRO A 54 -14.93 4.78 -13.25
C PRO A 54 -15.27 4.68 -14.74
N GLY A 55 -15.81 5.75 -15.36
CA GLY A 55 -16.07 5.78 -16.80
C GLY A 55 -14.82 5.67 -17.65
N ALA A 56 -13.77 6.43 -17.32
CA ALA A 56 -12.48 6.36 -18.02
C ALA A 56 -11.77 5.00 -17.79
N MET A 57 -11.96 4.36 -16.63
CA MET A 57 -11.49 2.99 -16.40
C MET A 57 -12.18 2.00 -17.34
N ALA A 58 -13.50 2.12 -17.54
CA ALA A 58 -14.27 1.26 -18.44
C ALA A 58 -13.84 1.49 -19.91
N GLU A 59 -13.59 2.72 -20.32
CA GLU A 59 -13.06 3.03 -21.65
C GLU A 59 -11.68 2.41 -21.87
N LEU A 60 -10.78 2.50 -20.89
CA LEU A 60 -9.45 1.89 -20.96
C LEU A 60 -9.52 0.37 -21.09
N LEU A 61 -10.55 -0.25 -20.52
CA LEU A 61 -10.78 -1.69 -20.55
C LEU A 61 -11.38 -2.20 -21.87
N GLN A 62 -11.97 -1.34 -22.71
CA GLN A 62 -12.60 -1.78 -23.96
C GLN A 62 -11.61 -2.53 -24.84
N GLY A 63 -11.99 -3.75 -25.25
CA GLY A 63 -11.17 -4.64 -26.09
C GLY A 63 -9.96 -5.28 -25.36
N ALA A 64 -9.87 -5.15 -24.05
CA ALA A 64 -8.94 -5.94 -23.25
C ALA A 64 -9.48 -7.36 -23.03
N ALA A 65 -8.59 -8.35 -23.02
CA ALA A 65 -8.96 -9.72 -22.68
C ALA A 65 -9.15 -9.91 -21.17
N LEU A 66 -8.30 -9.27 -20.34
CA LEU A 66 -8.35 -9.34 -18.89
C LEU A 66 -8.16 -7.96 -18.26
N CYS A 67 -8.82 -7.75 -17.12
CA CYS A 67 -8.60 -6.68 -16.17
C CYS A 67 -7.93 -7.25 -14.92
N VAL A 68 -6.71 -6.82 -14.62
CA VAL A 68 -5.98 -7.24 -13.43
C VAL A 68 -5.89 -6.08 -12.44
N ASP A 69 -6.51 -6.23 -11.28
CA ASP A 69 -6.40 -5.29 -10.17
C ASP A 69 -5.24 -5.70 -9.25
N ALA A 70 -4.13 -5.02 -9.41
CA ALA A 70 -2.91 -5.15 -8.61
C ALA A 70 -2.71 -3.94 -7.68
N THR A 71 -3.78 -3.21 -7.33
CA THR A 71 -3.71 -2.07 -6.43
C THR A 71 -3.39 -2.50 -5.00
N HIS A 72 -2.98 -1.53 -4.17
CA HIS A 72 -2.63 -1.82 -2.78
C HIS A 72 -3.83 -2.38 -2.00
N PRO A 73 -3.67 -3.39 -1.13
CA PRO A 73 -4.77 -4.02 -0.37
C PRO A 73 -5.67 -3.04 0.40
N TYR A 74 -5.13 -1.90 0.82
CA TYR A 74 -5.89 -0.85 1.51
C TYR A 74 -6.54 0.18 0.56
N ALA A 75 -6.50 -0.05 -0.76
CA ALA A 75 -7.12 0.81 -1.76
C ALA A 75 -8.55 0.35 -2.14
N GLY A 76 -9.37 -0.03 -1.16
CA GLY A 76 -10.67 -0.66 -1.35
C GLY A 76 -11.63 0.13 -2.26
N GLU A 77 -11.59 1.46 -2.24
CA GLU A 77 -12.37 2.29 -3.17
C GLU A 77 -11.91 2.10 -4.63
N ALA A 78 -10.60 2.07 -4.87
CA ALA A 78 -10.06 1.84 -6.20
C ALA A 78 -10.44 0.44 -6.70
N THR A 79 -10.26 -0.60 -5.89
CA THR A 79 -10.69 -1.98 -6.20
C THR A 79 -12.17 -2.06 -6.55
N LYS A 80 -13.04 -1.38 -5.78
CA LYS A 80 -14.48 -1.33 -6.06
C LYS A 80 -14.77 -0.69 -7.42
N ASN A 81 -14.11 0.42 -7.72
CA ASN A 81 -14.28 1.15 -8.98
C ASN A 81 -13.76 0.35 -10.18
N ILE A 82 -12.59 -0.30 -10.05
CA ILE A 82 -12.01 -1.15 -11.10
C ILE A 82 -12.92 -2.34 -11.41
N ARG A 83 -13.44 -3.01 -10.38
CA ARG A 83 -14.38 -4.13 -10.55
C ARG A 83 -15.66 -3.69 -11.25
N ALA A 84 -16.22 -2.54 -10.88
CA ALA A 84 -17.39 -1.97 -11.53
C ALA A 84 -17.12 -1.62 -13.00
N ALA A 85 -15.95 -1.04 -13.31
CA ALA A 85 -15.53 -0.71 -14.66
C ALA A 85 -15.31 -1.97 -15.52
N ALA A 86 -14.71 -3.03 -14.98
CA ALA A 86 -14.54 -4.31 -15.67
C ALA A 86 -15.88 -4.94 -16.00
N ASN A 87 -16.83 -4.95 -15.08
CA ASN A 87 -18.19 -5.43 -15.32
C ASN A 87 -18.88 -4.61 -16.41
N ALA A 88 -18.78 -3.28 -16.38
CA ALA A 88 -19.39 -2.40 -17.38
C ALA A 88 -18.78 -2.59 -18.78
N ALA A 89 -17.50 -2.88 -18.87
CA ALA A 89 -16.80 -3.17 -20.13
C ALA A 89 -16.95 -4.62 -20.61
N GLY A 90 -17.55 -5.50 -19.81
CA GLY A 90 -17.66 -6.94 -20.12
C GLY A 90 -16.30 -7.67 -20.12
N VAL A 91 -15.34 -7.20 -19.34
CA VAL A 91 -13.98 -7.74 -19.26
C VAL A 91 -13.81 -8.59 -18.00
N GLU A 92 -13.21 -9.76 -18.14
CA GLU A 92 -12.91 -10.66 -17.03
C GLU A 92 -12.00 -9.99 -16.02
N TYR A 93 -12.40 -9.97 -14.72
CA TYR A 93 -11.71 -9.28 -13.64
C TYR A 93 -10.97 -10.28 -12.76
N HIS A 94 -9.70 -9.99 -12.51
CA HIS A 94 -8.83 -10.72 -11.60
C HIS A 94 -8.26 -9.80 -10.53
N ARG A 95 -8.29 -10.23 -9.27
CA ARG A 95 -7.59 -9.55 -8.17
C ARG A 95 -6.26 -10.22 -7.90
N LEU A 96 -5.17 -9.54 -8.20
CA LEU A 96 -3.82 -10.03 -7.86
C LEU A 96 -3.59 -9.89 -6.36
N LEU A 97 -3.46 -11.02 -5.66
CA LEU A 97 -3.18 -11.05 -4.24
C LEU A 97 -1.69 -10.86 -3.96
N ARG A 98 -1.45 -10.05 -2.95
CA ARG A 98 -0.14 -9.97 -2.29
C ARG A 98 -0.09 -11.00 -1.16
N ALA A 99 1.00 -11.76 -1.04
CA ALA A 99 1.21 -12.64 0.10
C ALA A 99 1.13 -11.86 1.42
N ALA A 100 0.45 -12.43 2.41
CA ALA A 100 0.41 -11.85 3.75
C ALA A 100 1.77 -11.99 4.44
N SER A 101 2.11 -11.02 5.31
CA SER A 101 3.32 -11.13 6.12
C SER A 101 3.12 -12.12 7.27
N THR A 102 4.17 -12.85 7.62
CA THR A 102 4.20 -13.57 8.89
C THR A 102 4.34 -12.57 10.03
N LEU A 103 3.34 -12.53 10.90
CA LEU A 103 3.35 -11.61 12.03
C LEU A 103 4.22 -12.17 13.17
N PRO A 104 5.14 -11.38 13.75
CA PRO A 104 5.91 -11.81 14.92
C PRO A 104 5.02 -12.12 16.11
N ALA A 105 5.42 -13.12 16.92
CA ALA A 105 4.75 -13.42 18.17
C ALA A 105 4.74 -12.19 19.09
N GLY A 106 3.62 -11.97 19.79
CA GLY A 106 3.45 -10.80 20.66
C GLY A 106 3.03 -9.51 19.94
N SER A 107 2.83 -9.54 18.61
CA SER A 107 2.25 -8.40 17.88
C SER A 107 0.80 -8.15 18.31
N VAL A 108 0.44 -6.90 18.52
CA VAL A 108 -0.95 -6.48 18.73
C VAL A 108 -1.60 -6.29 17.37
N VAL A 109 -2.56 -7.15 17.01
CA VAL A 109 -3.21 -7.12 15.70
C VAL A 109 -4.60 -6.54 15.82
N LEU A 110 -4.86 -5.45 15.10
CA LEU A 110 -6.11 -4.68 15.18
C LEU A 110 -6.69 -4.47 13.78
N GLY A 111 -8.02 -4.39 13.69
CA GLY A 111 -8.74 -4.30 12.42
C GLY A 111 -8.73 -2.91 11.77
N SER A 112 -8.41 -1.85 12.53
CA SER A 112 -8.47 -0.47 12.01
C SER A 112 -7.56 0.49 12.78
N ALA A 113 -7.30 1.66 12.19
CA ALA A 113 -6.59 2.76 12.86
C ALA A 113 -7.36 3.27 14.09
N ALA A 114 -8.69 3.27 14.06
CA ALA A 114 -9.51 3.64 15.20
C ALA A 114 -9.33 2.70 16.40
N GLN A 115 -9.28 1.38 16.15
CA GLN A 115 -8.98 0.40 17.20
C GLN A 115 -7.54 0.56 17.74
N ALA A 116 -6.58 0.90 16.87
CA ALA A 116 -5.21 1.19 17.30
C ALA A 116 -5.14 2.44 18.17
N ALA A 117 -5.88 3.49 17.82
CA ALA A 117 -5.97 4.69 18.64
C ALA A 117 -6.60 4.38 20.01
N GLN A 118 -7.69 3.60 20.05
CA GLN A 118 -8.33 3.17 21.29
C GLN A 118 -7.38 2.35 22.17
N TYR A 119 -6.64 1.40 21.60
CA TYR A 119 -5.61 0.64 22.32
C TYR A 119 -4.53 1.57 22.91
N LEU A 120 -4.03 2.51 22.11
CA LEU A 120 -2.98 3.43 22.51
C LEU A 120 -3.44 4.47 23.56
N ALA A 121 -4.73 4.78 23.62
CA ALA A 121 -5.29 5.71 24.63
C ALA A 121 -5.06 5.20 26.07
N ALA A 122 -5.00 3.89 26.27
CA ALA A 122 -4.72 3.27 27.57
C ALA A 122 -3.21 3.09 27.86
N THR A 123 -2.32 3.63 27.00
CA THR A 123 -0.87 3.42 27.09
C THR A 123 -0.08 4.72 27.26
N GLN A 124 1.18 4.59 27.66
CA GLN A 124 2.12 5.72 27.80
C GLN A 124 3.34 5.53 26.91
N GLY A 125 3.93 6.64 26.44
CA GLY A 125 5.15 6.65 25.63
C GLY A 125 4.89 7.00 24.16
N ASN A 126 5.97 7.24 23.42
CA ASN A 126 5.93 7.74 22.05
C ASN A 126 5.52 6.67 21.06
N VAL A 127 4.80 7.10 20.02
CA VAL A 127 4.20 6.23 18.99
C VAL A 127 4.72 6.64 17.62
N LEU A 128 5.38 5.74 16.93
CA LEU A 128 5.73 5.89 15.51
C LEU A 128 4.56 5.39 14.64
N LEU A 129 3.93 6.31 13.91
CA LEU A 129 2.81 6.01 13.00
C LEU A 129 3.34 5.85 11.57
N THR A 130 3.38 4.63 11.04
CA THR A 130 3.81 4.34 9.67
C THR A 130 2.65 3.92 8.76
N THR A 131 1.45 4.36 9.10
CA THR A 131 0.19 4.04 8.41
C THR A 131 -0.12 4.98 7.24
N GLY A 132 0.65 6.07 7.12
CA GLY A 132 0.46 7.13 6.11
C GLY A 132 -0.54 8.21 6.55
N ALA A 133 -0.56 9.32 5.81
CA ALA A 133 -1.30 10.54 6.16
C ALA A 133 -2.82 10.34 6.27
N LYS A 134 -3.41 9.44 5.49
CA LYS A 134 -4.86 9.20 5.46
C LYS A 134 -5.43 8.67 6.78
N GLU A 135 -4.62 7.97 7.56
CA GLU A 135 -5.05 7.37 8.83
C GLU A 135 -4.86 8.30 10.05
N LEU A 136 -4.19 9.45 9.88
CA LEU A 136 -3.84 10.33 11.00
C LEU A 136 -5.05 10.84 11.77
N ALA A 137 -6.15 11.14 11.08
CA ALA A 137 -7.39 11.60 11.72
C ALA A 137 -7.91 10.62 12.79
N ALA A 138 -7.66 9.32 12.64
CA ALA A 138 -8.09 8.32 13.62
C ALA A 138 -7.35 8.47 14.96
N PHE A 139 -6.18 9.10 14.99
CA PHE A 139 -5.34 9.28 16.17
C PHE A 139 -5.49 10.68 16.81
N ALA A 140 -6.36 11.55 16.28
CA ALA A 140 -6.53 12.93 16.76
C ALA A 140 -7.00 13.04 18.22
N GLY A 141 -7.56 11.96 18.80
CA GLY A 141 -7.95 11.91 20.22
C GLY A 141 -6.80 11.61 21.18
N LEU A 142 -5.60 11.31 20.68
CA LEU A 142 -4.41 11.06 21.49
C LEU A 142 -3.62 12.36 21.70
N ASP A 143 -2.79 12.38 22.75
CA ASP A 143 -1.82 13.47 22.91
C ASP A 143 -0.88 13.56 21.71
N ALA A 144 -1.03 14.61 20.91
CA ALA A 144 -0.25 14.83 19.69
C ALA A 144 1.28 14.95 19.95
N ALA A 145 1.67 15.34 21.16
CA ALA A 145 3.08 15.47 21.54
C ALA A 145 3.82 14.12 21.56
N ARG A 146 3.10 13.01 21.73
CA ARG A 146 3.68 11.65 21.69
C ARG A 146 3.62 10.97 20.35
N LEU A 147 2.99 11.60 19.33
CA LEU A 147 2.81 11.00 18.00
C LEU A 147 3.92 11.45 17.05
N TYR A 148 4.50 10.49 16.37
CA TYR A 148 5.56 10.65 15.37
C TYR A 148 5.09 10.04 14.03
N PRO A 149 4.29 10.76 13.24
CA PRO A 149 3.84 10.26 11.95
C PRO A 149 4.97 10.27 10.93
N ARG A 150 5.13 9.16 10.22
CA ARG A 150 5.97 9.07 9.03
C ARG A 150 5.10 9.10 7.78
N VAL A 151 5.25 10.16 7.01
CA VAL A 151 4.45 10.47 5.81
C VAL A 151 5.35 10.72 4.61
N LEU A 152 4.77 10.69 3.40
CA LEU A 152 5.50 11.12 2.21
C LEU A 152 5.85 12.61 2.31
N PRO A 153 6.99 13.07 1.75
CA PRO A 153 7.44 14.46 1.76
C PRO A 153 6.65 15.31 0.74
N THR A 154 5.33 15.32 0.88
CA THR A 154 4.40 16.07 0.03
C THR A 154 3.67 17.11 0.86
N VAL A 155 3.19 18.18 0.21
CA VAL A 155 2.35 19.21 0.86
C VAL A 155 1.15 18.55 1.55
N ALA A 156 0.45 17.63 0.88
CA ALA A 156 -0.68 16.92 1.45
C ALA A 156 -0.31 16.10 2.70
N GLY A 157 0.89 15.48 2.71
CA GLY A 157 1.40 14.73 3.86
C GLY A 157 1.64 15.63 5.07
N ILE A 158 2.28 16.77 4.86
CA ILE A 158 2.56 17.75 5.92
C ILE A 158 1.27 18.37 6.43
N THR A 159 0.38 18.85 5.53
CA THR A 159 -0.91 19.45 5.91
C THR A 159 -1.78 18.48 6.72
N ALA A 160 -1.75 17.18 6.40
CA ALA A 160 -2.48 16.18 7.20
C ALA A 160 -1.92 16.06 8.63
N CYS A 161 -0.60 16.18 8.81
CA CYS A 161 0.02 16.20 10.14
C CYS A 161 -0.37 17.46 10.93
N GLU A 162 -0.31 18.62 10.28
CA GLU A 162 -0.73 19.91 10.88
C GLU A 162 -2.20 19.89 11.29
N GLY A 163 -3.07 19.39 10.41
CA GLY A 163 -4.51 19.23 10.69
C GLY A 163 -4.81 18.27 11.84
N ALA A 164 -3.92 17.32 12.11
CA ALA A 164 -3.99 16.44 13.28
C ALA A 164 -3.32 17.05 14.55
N GLY A 165 -2.86 18.30 14.50
CA GLY A 165 -2.20 18.97 15.62
C GLY A 165 -0.82 18.46 15.97
N ILE A 166 -0.16 17.74 15.06
CA ILE A 166 1.18 17.15 15.30
C ILE A 166 2.23 18.29 15.35
N PRO A 167 3.05 18.37 16.42
CA PRO A 167 4.15 19.31 16.45
C PRO A 167 5.12 19.07 15.26
N HIS A 168 5.57 20.13 14.58
CA HIS A 168 6.45 20.02 13.41
C HIS A 168 7.70 19.17 13.66
N ARG A 169 8.29 19.29 14.87
CA ARG A 169 9.45 18.50 15.29
C ARG A 169 9.21 16.98 15.33
N ASN A 170 7.94 16.55 15.37
CA ASN A 170 7.57 15.15 15.40
C ASN A 170 7.24 14.59 13.99
N ILE A 171 7.14 15.46 12.98
CA ILE A 171 6.80 15.04 11.62
C ILE A 171 8.02 14.44 10.94
N ILE A 172 7.91 13.19 10.49
CA ILE A 172 8.95 12.48 9.75
C ILE A 172 8.50 12.40 8.28
N ALA A 173 8.91 13.38 7.46
CA ALA A 173 8.55 13.44 6.05
C ALA A 173 9.65 12.80 5.20
N MET A 174 9.48 11.52 4.85
CA MET A 174 10.46 10.74 4.11
C MET A 174 9.77 9.72 3.20
N GLN A 175 10.41 9.44 2.05
CA GLN A 175 10.00 8.38 1.13
C GLN A 175 10.81 7.11 1.36
N GLY A 176 10.12 5.96 1.45
CA GLY A 176 10.75 4.65 1.54
C GLY A 176 11.28 4.12 0.18
N PRO A 177 11.82 2.91 0.17
CA PRO A 177 11.86 1.94 1.26
C PRO A 177 12.82 2.32 2.39
N PHE A 178 12.57 1.80 3.61
CA PHE A 178 13.37 2.09 4.80
C PHE A 178 14.09 0.84 5.28
N THR A 179 15.40 0.93 5.46
CA THR A 179 16.21 -0.17 5.99
C THR A 179 15.91 -0.42 7.47
N LEU A 180 16.33 -1.57 7.98
CA LEU A 180 16.29 -1.89 9.41
C LEU A 180 16.99 -0.82 10.26
N GLU A 181 18.19 -0.43 9.85
CA GLU A 181 19.04 0.52 10.59
C GLU A 181 18.35 1.88 10.72
N LEU A 182 17.76 2.38 9.64
CA LEU A 182 17.04 3.66 9.67
C LEU A 182 15.77 3.58 10.54
N ASN A 183 15.02 2.49 10.45
CA ASN A 183 13.87 2.28 11.33
C ASN A 183 14.31 2.27 12.81
N LEU A 184 15.38 1.54 13.13
CA LEU A 184 15.92 1.43 14.48
C LEU A 184 16.43 2.78 14.99
N ALA A 185 17.18 3.52 14.16
CA ALA A 185 17.69 4.85 14.51
C ALA A 185 16.56 5.84 14.82
N LEU A 186 15.51 5.88 14.02
CA LEU A 186 14.34 6.72 14.29
C LEU A 186 13.63 6.32 15.60
N MET A 187 13.48 5.01 15.85
CA MET A 187 12.83 4.54 17.08
C MET A 187 13.64 4.87 18.31
N GLN A 188 14.96 4.80 18.25
CA GLN A 188 15.88 5.19 19.32
C GLN A 188 15.88 6.70 19.53
N GLN A 189 16.02 7.49 18.46
CA GLN A 189 16.06 8.96 18.51
C GLN A 189 14.81 9.55 19.17
N PHE A 190 13.66 9.01 18.86
CA PHE A 190 12.37 9.52 19.38
C PHE A 190 11.84 8.71 20.56
N HIS A 191 12.62 7.81 21.14
CA HIS A 191 12.23 6.97 22.28
C HIS A 191 10.88 6.28 22.07
N ILE A 192 10.71 5.67 20.88
CA ILE A 192 9.47 5.03 20.44
C ILE A 192 9.18 3.78 21.30
N ARG A 193 7.97 3.74 21.87
CA ARG A 193 7.47 2.60 22.63
C ARG A 193 6.45 1.77 21.86
N TYR A 194 5.84 2.34 20.84
CA TYR A 194 4.84 1.69 20.00
C TYR A 194 5.10 2.00 18.54
N LEU A 195 5.20 0.97 17.69
CA LEU A 195 5.21 1.12 16.24
C LEU A 195 3.88 0.67 15.68
N VAL A 196 3.12 1.59 15.08
CA VAL A 196 1.88 1.27 14.35
C VAL A 196 2.18 1.16 12.87
N THR A 197 1.89 0.01 12.29
CA THR A 197 2.12 -0.24 10.86
C THR A 197 0.97 -1.02 10.24
N LYS A 198 0.83 -0.93 8.92
CA LYS A 198 -0.03 -1.82 8.12
C LYS A 198 0.74 -3.10 7.77
N ASP A 199 0.03 -4.22 7.65
CA ASP A 199 0.57 -5.40 6.99
C ASP A 199 0.68 -5.13 5.48
N GLY A 200 1.76 -4.50 5.08
CA GLY A 200 2.04 -4.12 3.70
C GLY A 200 2.79 -5.17 2.89
N GLY A 201 3.05 -6.34 3.46
CA GLY A 201 3.91 -7.35 2.82
C GLY A 201 5.39 -6.94 2.77
N SER A 202 6.20 -7.74 2.08
CA SER A 202 7.65 -7.49 1.92
C SER A 202 7.94 -6.14 1.25
N ALA A 203 7.25 -5.82 0.18
CA ALA A 203 7.41 -4.54 -0.53
C ALA A 203 7.04 -3.30 0.31
N GLY A 204 6.23 -3.46 1.37
CA GLY A 204 5.91 -2.40 2.32
C GLY A 204 6.96 -2.21 3.42
N GLY A 205 8.09 -2.94 3.38
CA GLY A 205 9.13 -2.90 4.41
C GLY A 205 8.61 -3.36 5.77
N PHE A 206 7.68 -4.35 5.79
CA PHE A 206 7.09 -4.83 7.03
C PHE A 206 8.12 -5.56 7.88
N ALA A 207 8.96 -6.40 7.27
CA ALA A 207 10.00 -7.18 7.96
C ALA A 207 11.00 -6.27 8.69
N GLU A 208 11.51 -5.25 8.02
CA GLU A 208 12.46 -4.27 8.57
C GLU A 208 11.86 -3.50 9.76
N LYS A 209 10.58 -3.11 9.65
CA LYS A 209 9.84 -2.44 10.73
C LYS A 209 9.63 -3.36 11.92
N ALA A 210 9.21 -4.60 11.68
CA ALA A 210 8.98 -5.58 12.72
C ALA A 210 10.26 -5.94 13.48
N GLN A 211 11.37 -6.12 12.73
CA GLN A 211 12.69 -6.39 13.31
C GLN A 211 13.21 -5.19 14.11
N ALA A 212 13.03 -3.96 13.60
CA ALA A 212 13.40 -2.75 14.33
C ALA A 212 12.61 -2.61 15.64
N ALA A 213 11.29 -2.90 15.61
CA ALA A 213 10.47 -2.90 16.82
C ALA A 213 10.98 -3.90 17.86
N ALA A 214 11.29 -5.12 17.43
CA ALA A 214 11.84 -6.16 18.32
C ALA A 214 13.19 -5.73 18.93
N GLN A 215 14.10 -5.17 18.13
CA GLN A 215 15.43 -4.75 18.61
C GLN A 215 15.36 -3.51 19.51
N SER A 216 14.43 -2.58 19.30
CA SER A 216 14.25 -1.39 20.14
C SER A 216 13.43 -1.67 21.41
N GLY A 217 12.81 -2.84 21.54
CA GLY A 217 11.86 -3.16 22.60
C GLY A 217 10.51 -2.42 22.49
N ALA A 218 10.19 -1.90 21.29
CA ALA A 218 8.89 -1.28 21.04
C ALA A 218 7.83 -2.33 20.73
N ALA A 219 6.61 -2.12 21.25
CA ALA A 219 5.47 -2.97 20.92
C ALA A 219 5.04 -2.74 19.46
N LEU A 220 4.90 -3.83 18.70
CA LEU A 220 4.44 -3.78 17.32
C LEU A 220 2.91 -3.86 17.28
N VAL A 221 2.28 -2.82 16.76
CA VAL A 221 0.83 -2.74 16.54
C VAL A 221 0.56 -2.80 15.03
N VAL A 222 -0.08 -3.87 14.60
CA VAL A 222 -0.31 -4.15 13.18
C VAL A 222 -1.78 -3.93 12.85
N LEU A 223 -2.04 -3.04 11.89
CA LEU A 223 -3.35 -2.93 11.28
C LEU A 223 -3.52 -4.09 10.30
N ARG A 224 -4.48 -4.97 10.61
CA ARG A 224 -4.78 -6.14 9.78
C ARG A 224 -5.16 -5.69 8.37
N ARG A 225 -4.66 -6.40 7.38
CA ARG A 225 -5.11 -6.26 6.01
C ARG A 225 -6.60 -6.65 5.92
N PRO A 226 -7.42 -5.91 5.14
CA PRO A 226 -8.74 -6.40 4.78
C PRO A 226 -8.65 -7.80 4.17
N GLU A 227 -9.58 -8.67 4.49
CA GLU A 227 -9.68 -9.97 3.82
C GLU A 227 -10.03 -9.74 2.35
N GLU A 228 -9.23 -10.28 1.47
CA GLU A 228 -9.42 -10.19 0.02
C GLU A 228 -9.48 -11.60 -0.57
N CYS A 229 -10.46 -11.81 -1.46
CA CYS A 229 -10.46 -12.96 -2.34
C CYS A 229 -9.79 -12.56 -3.65
N GLY A 230 -8.91 -13.41 -4.17
CA GLY A 230 -8.21 -13.16 -5.43
C GLY A 230 -7.25 -14.32 -5.73
N GLU A 231 -6.32 -14.09 -6.64
CA GLU A 231 -5.49 -15.09 -7.25
C GLU A 231 -4.01 -14.71 -7.13
N THR A 232 -3.16 -15.69 -7.20
CA THR A 232 -1.71 -15.50 -7.28
C THR A 232 -1.31 -15.01 -8.68
N ALA A 233 -0.12 -14.44 -8.79
CA ALA A 233 0.43 -14.03 -10.09
C ALA A 233 0.51 -15.21 -11.08
N GLU A 234 0.87 -16.41 -10.60
CA GLU A 234 0.98 -17.60 -11.46
C GLU A 234 -0.37 -18.08 -11.99
N GLU A 235 -1.42 -18.07 -11.17
CA GLU A 235 -2.77 -18.42 -11.60
C GLU A 235 -3.28 -17.46 -12.68
N ILE A 236 -3.08 -16.14 -12.52
CA ILE A 236 -3.48 -15.15 -13.52
C ILE A 236 -2.62 -15.27 -14.79
N LEU A 237 -1.30 -15.51 -14.67
CA LEU A 237 -0.42 -15.76 -15.83
C LEU A 237 -0.83 -17.03 -16.57
N GLN A 238 -1.24 -18.07 -15.86
CA GLN A 238 -1.76 -19.30 -16.49
C GLN A 238 -3.04 -19.00 -17.27
N ARG A 239 -3.96 -18.20 -16.70
CA ARG A 239 -5.14 -17.74 -17.41
C ARG A 239 -4.79 -16.93 -18.67
N CYS A 240 -3.75 -16.09 -18.60
CA CYS A 240 -3.23 -15.38 -19.77
C CYS A 240 -2.72 -16.32 -20.86
N ARG A 241 -2.03 -17.40 -20.51
CA ARG A 241 -1.52 -18.41 -21.48
C ARG A 241 -2.67 -19.14 -22.20
N GLU A 242 -3.76 -19.41 -21.51
CA GLU A 242 -4.95 -20.06 -22.09
C GLU A 242 -5.68 -19.19 -23.11
N LEU A 243 -5.48 -17.89 -23.07
CA LEU A 243 -6.10 -16.92 -23.98
C LEU A 243 -5.19 -16.51 -25.16
N LEU A 244 -3.91 -16.96 -25.19
CA LEU A 244 -2.98 -16.72 -26.28
C LEU A 244 -3.24 -17.68 -27.43
#